data_e1dfbfc3d6b3431892b15e1f84c74f60
#
_entry.id   e1dfbfc3d6b3431892b15e1f84c74f60
#
_cell.length_a   1.000
_cell.length_b   1.000
_cell.length_c   1.000
_cell.angle_alpha   90.00
_cell.angle_beta   90.00
_cell.angle_gamma   90.00
#
_symmetry.space_group_name_H-M   'P 1'
#
loop_
_entity.id
_entity.type
_entity.pdbx_description
1 polymer ?
#
loop_
_entity_poly.entity_id
_entity_poly.type
_entity_poly.pdbx_seq_one_letter_code
_entity_poly.pdbx_strand_id
1 'polypeptide(L)'
;MFKKNRLLISQIIVFLFFPYLTLYASNEEYLTCQGIYWSNKEAQFAEWKIIKRVSVYKIYFKINDLKKIAKVSFRKGNAGIVIGTGGWENKIEEKSSLSFTYSLTNKIFKMKSRYSDTKIEGKCKGKITL
;
A
#
# COMPACT_ATOMS: atom_id res chain seq x y z
N MET A 1 8.98 31.48 40.55
CA MET A 1 7.59 31.46 40.06
C MET A 1 7.48 31.57 38.55
N PHE A 2 8.11 32.56 37.94
CA PHE A 2 8.03 32.72 36.48
C PHE A 2 8.63 31.57 35.69
N LYS A 3 9.67 30.90 36.18
CA LYS A 3 10.30 29.78 35.50
C LYS A 3 9.41 28.53 35.44
N LYS A 4 8.58 28.29 36.47
CA LYS A 4 7.65 27.16 36.53
C LYS A 4 6.52 27.35 35.52
N ASN A 5 6.00 28.56 35.36
CA ASN A 5 4.95 28.87 34.42
C ASN A 5 5.41 28.73 32.94
N ARG A 6 6.64 29.13 32.69
CA ARG A 6 7.23 28.98 31.35
C ARG A 6 7.43 27.52 30.98
N LEU A 7 7.84 26.68 31.91
CA LEU A 7 7.99 25.26 31.69
C LEU A 7 6.65 24.57 31.42
N LEU A 8 5.60 24.96 32.18
CA LEU A 8 4.26 24.43 31.96
C LEU A 8 3.70 24.82 30.60
N ILE A 9 3.87 26.05 30.15
CA ILE A 9 3.46 26.52 28.84
C ILE A 9 4.19 25.78 27.73
N SER A 10 5.48 25.55 27.89
CA SER A 10 6.29 24.80 26.95
C SER A 10 5.83 23.34 26.83
N GLN A 11 5.48 22.70 27.93
CA GLN A 11 4.94 21.34 27.92
C GLN A 11 3.57 21.26 27.27
N ILE A 12 2.71 22.23 27.49
CA ILE A 12 1.39 22.31 26.85
C ILE A 12 1.53 22.46 25.34
N ILE A 13 2.46 23.28 24.87
CA ILE A 13 2.72 23.46 23.44
C ILE A 13 3.21 22.15 22.81
N VAL A 14 4.09 21.41 23.46
CA VAL A 14 4.56 20.11 22.99
C VAL A 14 3.41 19.11 22.91
N PHE A 15 2.51 19.09 23.88
CA PHE A 15 1.34 18.23 23.88
C PHE A 15 0.36 18.55 22.75
N LEU A 16 0.19 19.81 22.40
CA LEU A 16 -0.65 20.22 21.27
C LEU A 16 -0.05 19.82 19.94
N PHE A 17 1.26 19.79 19.80
CA PHE A 17 1.93 19.35 18.58
C PHE A 17 1.81 17.85 18.34
N PHE A 18 1.89 17.03 19.37
CA PHE A 18 1.82 15.58 19.26
C PHE A 18 0.51 15.07 18.69
N PRO A 19 -0.66 15.48 19.19
CA PRO A 19 -1.94 15.05 18.61
C PRO A 19 -2.10 15.47 17.14
N TYR A 20 -1.58 16.62 16.78
CA TYR A 20 -1.64 17.15 15.45
C TYR A 20 -0.85 16.28 14.46
N LEU A 21 0.36 15.87 14.82
CA LEU A 21 1.18 14.97 14.02
C LEU A 21 0.55 13.59 13.89
N THR A 22 -0.05 13.08 14.94
CA THR A 22 -0.75 11.79 14.94
C THR A 22 -1.96 11.82 14.03
N LEU A 23 -2.76 12.89 14.06
CA LEU A 23 -3.89 13.07 13.17
C LEU A 23 -3.47 13.15 11.70
N TYR A 24 -2.38 13.83 11.42
CA TYR A 24 -1.84 13.93 10.07
C TYR A 24 -1.39 12.58 9.54
N ALA A 25 -0.72 11.78 10.37
CA ALA A 25 -0.30 10.43 10.02
C ALA A 25 -1.49 9.47 9.84
N SER A 26 -2.57 9.64 10.64
CA SER A 26 -3.76 8.79 10.55
C SER A 26 -4.62 9.07 9.33
N ASN A 27 -4.41 10.20 8.63
CA ASN A 27 -5.11 10.53 7.39
C ASN A 27 -4.48 9.88 6.15
N GLU A 28 -3.34 9.23 6.29
CA GLU A 28 -2.75 8.48 5.20
C GLU A 28 -3.60 7.24 4.90
N GLU A 29 -4.13 7.17 3.66
CA GLU A 29 -4.91 6.03 3.22
C GLU A 29 -3.98 4.93 2.72
N TYR A 30 -4.13 3.74 3.29
CA TYR A 30 -3.34 2.60 2.84
C TYR A 30 -4.05 1.28 3.16
N LEU A 31 -3.68 0.26 2.39
CA LEU A 31 -4.05 -1.12 2.66
C LEU A 31 -2.80 -1.90 3.04
N THR A 32 -2.95 -2.79 4.00
CA THR A 32 -1.91 -3.75 4.36
C THR A 32 -2.41 -5.14 3.99
N CYS A 33 -1.64 -5.84 3.18
CA CYS A 33 -2.04 -7.12 2.61
C CYS A 33 -1.01 -8.19 2.92
N GLN A 34 -1.48 -9.44 2.96
CA GLN A 34 -0.60 -10.59 3.07
C GLN A 34 -1.20 -11.76 2.31
N GLY A 35 -0.34 -12.60 1.76
CA GLY A 35 -0.76 -13.73 0.95
C GLY A 35 0.41 -14.46 0.35
N ILE A 36 0.21 -15.00 -0.84
CA ILE A 36 1.17 -15.86 -1.51
C ILE A 36 1.63 -15.23 -2.82
N TYR A 37 2.92 -15.29 -3.04
CA TYR A 37 3.59 -14.92 -4.27
C TYR A 37 4.04 -16.18 -4.99
N TRP A 38 3.61 -16.35 -6.22
CA TRP A 38 4.04 -17.46 -7.07
C TRP A 38 4.93 -16.93 -8.18
N SER A 39 6.09 -17.58 -8.35
CA SER A 39 7.01 -17.30 -9.45
C SER A 39 7.81 -18.56 -9.74
N ASN A 40 7.94 -18.93 -11.01
CA ASN A 40 8.67 -20.15 -11.43
C ASN A 40 8.19 -21.42 -10.73
N LYS A 41 6.87 -21.53 -10.52
CA LYS A 41 6.21 -22.65 -9.84
C LYS A 41 6.54 -22.77 -8.34
N GLU A 42 7.17 -21.76 -7.77
CA GLU A 42 7.42 -21.70 -6.34
C GLU A 42 6.44 -20.73 -5.67
N ALA A 43 5.93 -21.14 -4.51
CA ALA A 43 5.06 -20.33 -3.69
C ALA A 43 5.83 -19.80 -2.48
N GLN A 44 5.74 -18.49 -2.24
CA GLN A 44 6.40 -17.84 -1.12
C GLN A 44 5.42 -16.92 -0.41
N PHE A 45 5.56 -16.80 0.90
CA PHE A 45 4.78 -15.83 1.66
C PHE A 45 5.19 -14.43 1.29
N ALA A 46 4.19 -13.55 1.14
CA ALA A 46 4.43 -12.15 0.80
C ALA A 46 3.53 -11.23 1.62
N GLU A 47 4.06 -10.08 1.92
CA GLU A 47 3.34 -8.98 2.53
C GLU A 47 3.45 -7.78 1.59
N TRP A 48 2.41 -6.97 1.49
CA TRP A 48 2.49 -5.75 0.71
C TRP A 48 1.60 -4.66 1.29
N LYS A 49 1.99 -3.43 1.00
CA LYS A 49 1.28 -2.24 1.43
C LYS A 49 0.96 -1.39 0.21
N ILE A 50 -0.30 -1.05 0.06
CA ILE A 50 -0.76 -0.18 -1.03
C ILE A 50 -0.97 1.20 -0.47
N ILE A 51 -0.25 2.18 -1.00
CA ILE A 51 -0.29 3.56 -0.55
C ILE A 51 -0.74 4.46 -1.68
N LYS A 52 -1.73 5.30 -1.41
CA LYS A 52 -2.21 6.29 -2.36
C LYS A 52 -1.24 7.47 -2.41
N ARG A 53 -0.75 7.78 -3.61
CA ARG A 53 0.03 8.98 -3.87
C ARG A 53 -0.81 9.94 -4.73
N VAL A 54 -0.29 11.12 -5.01
CA VAL A 54 -1.04 12.20 -5.67
C VAL A 54 -1.66 11.76 -7.00
N SER A 55 -0.92 11.04 -7.83
CA SER A 55 -1.38 10.63 -9.17
C SER A 55 -1.39 9.13 -9.40
N VAL A 56 -0.76 8.36 -8.52
CA VAL A 56 -0.63 6.90 -8.68
C VAL A 56 -0.67 6.24 -7.31
N TYR A 57 -0.92 4.94 -7.33
CA TYR A 57 -0.76 4.10 -6.15
C TYR A 57 0.59 3.41 -6.22
N LYS A 58 1.28 3.33 -5.09
CA LYS A 58 2.49 2.53 -4.97
C LYS A 58 2.23 1.33 -4.10
N ILE A 59 2.70 0.18 -4.56
CA ILE A 59 2.59 -1.07 -3.82
C ILE A 59 4.00 -1.50 -3.44
N TYR A 60 4.24 -1.61 -2.15
CA TYR A 60 5.52 -2.03 -1.58
C TYR A 60 5.40 -3.49 -1.17
N PHE A 61 6.06 -4.36 -1.93
CA PHE A 61 6.05 -5.80 -1.68
C PHE A 61 7.28 -6.22 -0.90
N LYS A 62 7.07 -7.10 0.07
CA LYS A 62 8.12 -7.82 0.76
C LYS A 62 7.88 -9.32 0.57
N ILE A 63 8.74 -9.96 -0.22
CA ILE A 63 8.64 -11.38 -0.57
C ILE A 63 9.88 -12.05 -0.02
N ASN A 64 9.79 -12.71 1.15
CA ASN A 64 10.92 -13.10 1.96
C ASN A 64 11.82 -11.89 2.24
N ASP A 65 13.07 -11.90 1.79
CA ASP A 65 14.00 -10.78 1.94
C ASP A 65 14.01 -9.84 0.73
N LEU A 66 13.25 -10.16 -0.30
CA LEU A 66 13.20 -9.37 -1.52
C LEU A 66 12.18 -8.25 -1.38
N LYS A 67 12.57 -7.03 -1.71
CA LYS A 67 11.68 -5.87 -1.73
C LYS A 67 11.47 -5.41 -3.16
N LYS A 68 10.21 -5.25 -3.56
CA LYS A 68 9.82 -4.76 -4.88
C LYS A 68 8.77 -3.67 -4.74
N ILE A 69 8.79 -2.74 -5.67
CA ILE A 69 7.82 -1.63 -5.71
C ILE A 69 7.13 -1.64 -7.06
N ALA A 70 5.81 -1.57 -7.05
CA ALA A 70 4.99 -1.42 -8.25
C ALA A 70 4.30 -0.07 -8.25
N LYS A 71 4.15 0.54 -9.42
CA LYS A 71 3.30 1.71 -9.64
C LYS A 71 2.04 1.26 -10.33
N VAL A 72 0.90 1.71 -9.85
CA VAL A 72 -0.40 1.21 -10.31
C VAL A 72 -1.39 2.35 -10.42
N SER A 73 -2.21 2.29 -11.46
CA SER A 73 -3.41 3.12 -11.58
C SER A 73 -4.63 2.24 -11.42
N PHE A 74 -5.53 2.61 -10.52
CA PHE A 74 -6.76 1.87 -10.26
C PHE A 74 -7.98 2.60 -10.84
N ARG A 75 -8.95 1.80 -11.28
CA ARG A 75 -10.27 2.29 -11.69
C ARG A 75 -11.34 1.37 -11.14
N LYS A 76 -12.54 1.90 -10.95
CA LYS A 76 -13.67 1.08 -10.52
C LYS A 76 -14.16 0.21 -11.67
N GLY A 77 -14.31 -1.07 -11.40
CA GLY A 77 -14.98 -2.01 -12.29
C GLY A 77 -16.41 -2.28 -11.83
N ASN A 78 -17.00 -3.32 -12.36
CA ASN A 78 -18.35 -3.75 -11.98
C ASN A 78 -18.34 -4.60 -10.71
N ALA A 79 -19.48 -4.65 -10.01
CA ALA A 79 -19.72 -5.56 -8.88
C ALA A 79 -18.73 -5.41 -7.71
N GLY A 80 -18.30 -4.19 -7.40
CA GLY A 80 -17.38 -3.94 -6.29
C GLY A 80 -15.96 -4.41 -6.52
N ILE A 81 -15.59 -4.64 -7.78
CA ILE A 81 -14.22 -4.97 -8.16
C ILE A 81 -13.50 -3.71 -8.62
N VAL A 82 -12.30 -3.51 -8.11
CA VAL A 82 -11.39 -2.46 -8.58
C VAL A 82 -10.36 -3.10 -9.48
N ILE A 83 -10.11 -2.49 -10.62
CA ILE A 83 -9.16 -2.98 -11.63
C ILE A 83 -7.98 -2.04 -11.67
N GLY A 84 -6.78 -2.60 -11.67
CA GLY A 84 -5.55 -1.82 -11.75
C GLY A 84 -4.64 -2.30 -12.86
N THR A 85 -3.86 -1.37 -13.38
CA THR A 85 -2.80 -1.66 -14.34
C THR A 85 -1.55 -0.90 -13.93
N GLY A 86 -0.40 -1.49 -14.15
CA GLY A 86 0.86 -0.86 -13.79
C GLY A 86 2.07 -1.70 -14.12
N GLY A 87 3.14 -1.49 -13.42
CA GLY A 87 4.39 -2.21 -13.64
C GLY A 87 5.35 -2.07 -12.48
N TRP A 88 6.43 -2.84 -12.53
CA TRP A 88 7.51 -2.75 -11.56
C TRP A 88 8.30 -1.45 -11.75
N GLU A 89 8.60 -0.76 -10.67
CA GLU A 89 9.23 0.56 -10.74
C GLU A 89 10.64 0.52 -11.34
N ASN A 90 11.38 -0.54 -11.10
CA ASN A 90 12.79 -0.65 -11.49
C ASN A 90 13.01 -1.49 -12.75
N LYS A 91 11.96 -1.76 -13.53
CA LYS A 91 12.10 -2.56 -14.75
C LYS A 91 11.76 -1.77 -15.99
N ILE A 92 12.32 -2.18 -17.11
CA ILE A 92 12.00 -1.65 -18.42
C ILE A 92 10.53 -1.91 -18.71
N GLU A 93 9.77 -0.87 -19.04
CA GLU A 93 8.32 -0.87 -19.11
C GLU A 93 7.72 -1.98 -19.97
N GLU A 94 8.36 -2.31 -21.07
CA GLU A 94 7.88 -3.34 -21.99
C GLU A 94 7.75 -4.73 -21.36
N LYS A 95 8.51 -5.01 -20.29
CA LYS A 95 8.55 -6.32 -19.65
C LYS A 95 7.99 -6.31 -18.22
N SER A 96 7.34 -5.24 -17.83
CA SER A 96 6.85 -5.11 -16.45
C SER A 96 5.36 -4.85 -16.34
N SER A 97 4.58 -5.24 -17.34
CA SER A 97 3.14 -5.05 -17.32
C SER A 97 2.47 -5.96 -16.28
N LEU A 98 1.76 -5.34 -15.35
CA LEU A 98 1.04 -6.01 -14.27
C LEU A 98 -0.44 -5.65 -14.34
N SER A 99 -1.29 -6.62 -14.06
CA SER A 99 -2.72 -6.39 -13.90
C SER A 99 -3.12 -6.74 -12.45
N PHE A 100 -4.06 -5.96 -11.92
CA PHE A 100 -4.49 -6.06 -10.52
C PHE A 100 -5.99 -6.09 -10.45
N THR A 101 -6.51 -6.86 -9.51
CA THR A 101 -7.91 -6.79 -9.12
C THR A 101 -8.00 -6.74 -7.60
N TYR A 102 -8.94 -5.95 -7.08
CA TYR A 102 -9.21 -5.89 -5.67
C TYR A 102 -10.72 -5.92 -5.44
N SER A 103 -11.19 -6.89 -4.66
CA SER A 103 -12.58 -7.00 -4.29
C SER A 103 -12.86 -6.17 -3.02
N LEU A 104 -13.71 -5.16 -3.14
CA LEU A 104 -14.12 -4.35 -1.99
C LEU A 104 -14.92 -5.16 -0.97
N THR A 105 -15.64 -6.18 -1.43
CA THR A 105 -16.47 -7.03 -0.56
C THR A 105 -15.63 -8.04 0.22
N ASN A 106 -14.81 -8.81 -0.48
CA ASN A 106 -14.02 -9.90 0.11
C ASN A 106 -12.64 -9.45 0.59
N LYS A 107 -12.22 -8.25 0.17
CA LYS A 107 -10.91 -7.69 0.45
C LYS A 107 -9.76 -8.55 -0.08
N ILE A 108 -10.02 -9.25 -1.17
CA ILE A 108 -9.04 -10.09 -1.85
C ILE A 108 -8.35 -9.29 -2.95
N PHE A 109 -7.03 -9.27 -2.89
CA PHE A 109 -6.16 -8.64 -3.86
C PHE A 109 -5.51 -9.73 -4.73
N LYS A 110 -5.50 -9.51 -6.03
CA LYS A 110 -4.83 -10.38 -6.99
C LYS A 110 -3.98 -9.56 -7.93
N MET A 111 -2.79 -10.05 -8.21
CA MET A 111 -1.89 -9.46 -9.22
C MET A 111 -1.42 -10.55 -10.16
N LYS A 112 -1.30 -10.21 -11.43
CA LYS A 112 -0.79 -11.12 -12.44
C LYS A 112 0.15 -10.37 -13.38
N SER A 113 1.29 -10.97 -13.68
CA SER A 113 2.20 -10.45 -14.70
C SER A 113 1.77 -10.92 -16.09
N ARG A 114 1.89 -10.03 -17.07
CA ARG A 114 1.59 -10.35 -18.46
C ARG A 114 2.70 -11.15 -19.13
N TYR A 115 3.94 -10.93 -18.73
CA TYR A 115 5.11 -11.48 -19.41
C TYR A 115 5.83 -12.59 -18.64
N SER A 116 5.28 -13.01 -17.51
CA SER A 116 5.84 -14.09 -16.71
C SER A 116 4.71 -14.86 -16.00
N ASP A 117 5.05 -15.96 -15.36
CA ASP A 117 4.12 -16.74 -14.55
C ASP A 117 3.92 -16.17 -13.13
N THR A 118 4.43 -14.99 -12.88
CA THR A 118 4.33 -14.32 -11.58
C THR A 118 2.91 -13.93 -11.28
N LYS A 119 2.41 -14.31 -10.10
CA LYS A 119 1.11 -13.88 -9.59
C LYS A 119 1.14 -13.75 -8.07
N ILE A 120 0.27 -12.91 -7.55
CA ILE A 120 0.11 -12.69 -6.12
C ILE A 120 -1.37 -12.74 -5.79
N GLU A 121 -1.69 -13.36 -4.69
CA GLU A 121 -3.06 -13.38 -4.16
C GLU A 121 -3.02 -13.31 -2.64
N GLY A 122 -3.87 -12.45 -2.07
CA GLY A 122 -3.95 -12.33 -0.62
C GLY A 122 -5.10 -11.46 -0.17
N LYS A 123 -5.19 -11.29 1.14
CA LYS A 123 -6.21 -10.47 1.78
C LYS A 123 -5.62 -9.19 2.32
N CYS A 124 -6.42 -8.13 2.27
CA CYS A 124 -6.02 -6.80 2.72
C CYS A 124 -6.87 -6.31 3.89
N LYS A 125 -6.27 -5.43 4.68
CA LYS A 125 -6.92 -4.70 5.77
C LYS A 125 -6.63 -3.22 5.59
N GLY A 126 -7.52 -2.39 6.12
CA GLY A 126 -7.36 -0.95 6.09
C GLY A 126 -8.40 -0.27 5.23
N LYS A 127 -8.20 1.01 5.01
CA LYS A 127 -9.07 1.84 4.18
C LYS A 127 -8.26 2.55 3.12
N ILE A 128 -8.77 2.52 1.91
CA ILE A 128 -8.26 3.31 0.81
C ILE A 128 -9.43 3.65 -0.12
N THR A 129 -9.50 4.89 -0.55
CA THR A 129 -10.49 5.32 -1.55
C THR A 129 -9.89 5.08 -2.93
N LEU A 130 -10.41 4.08 -3.59
CA LEU A 130 -9.94 3.69 -4.93
C LEU A 130 -10.82 4.27 -6.01
#